data_4645b95315e6bb1c1c95232251fc9ad7
#
_entry.id   4645b95315e6bb1c1c95232251fc9ad7
#
_cell.length_a   1.000
_cell.length_b   1.000
_cell.length_c   1.000
_cell.angle_alpha   90.00
_cell.angle_beta   90.00
_cell.angle_gamma   90.00
#
_symmetry.space_group_name_H-M   'P 1'
#
loop_
_entity.id
_entity.type
_entity.pdbx_description
1 polymer ?
#
loop_
_entity_poly.entity_id
_entity_poly.type
_entity_poly.pdbx_seq_one_letter_code
_entity_poly.pdbx_strand_id
1 'polypeptide(L)'
;MTIGLFPVKKIVLQFVLIAWVITPLHSAVQLAPNVVLIISDDQGWADYGFMGNQSVKTPHLDKLANESLLFERGYVAAPLCRPSLASMLTGLYPFQHGITGNDVNGNKNRAELDIPLRQKFYTYQNFVRTLTNNGYLAHQSGKWWEGSWEDGGFTHGMTHGDPSRGGRHGDAGLKIGRQSMQPIKDFIDLATQKNKPFLTWYAPFLPHTPHNPPEYLIKKYTTKDRPEDEIKYYAMCEWFDSTCGELINYLEKKGVRENTLIIYICDNGWAASSTNKTDPNQKLWKRYAQRSKSSPFEKGIRTPIMLSWPEKIPPKRTQDLAHAIDLFPTIAAAAQIKLDLDLPGINLLNKQQRTERKRIFGVCHSVYNMTPDNPDGTLQYLWCIENNWKLLLRYNGLDTTHYKQLHVWDKQPMRLYNLANDPFEKKELSSAYPNIVRRLTEEIHKWHHDP
;
A
#
# COMPACT_ATOMS: atom_id res chain seq x y z
N MET A 1 -96.56 46.79 -25.07
CA MET A 1 -95.60 45.75 -25.54
C MET A 1 -94.23 46.20 -25.24
N THR A 2 -93.65 45.70 -24.17
CA THR A 2 -92.31 46.10 -23.68
C THR A 2 -91.40 44.93 -23.86
N ILE A 3 -90.38 45.15 -24.74
CA ILE A 3 -89.38 44.10 -25.03
C ILE A 3 -88.22 44.27 -24.03
N GLY A 4 -87.99 43.23 -23.21
CA GLY A 4 -86.91 43.18 -22.23
C GLY A 4 -85.57 42.81 -22.87
N LEU A 5 -84.56 43.63 -22.60
CA LEU A 5 -83.17 43.36 -22.94
C LEU A 5 -82.51 42.48 -21.87
N PHE A 6 -81.90 41.37 -22.30
CA PHE A 6 -81.07 40.50 -21.45
C PHE A 6 -79.63 41.01 -21.43
N PRO A 7 -78.90 40.98 -20.32
CA PRO A 7 -77.50 41.42 -20.27
C PRO A 7 -76.56 40.30 -20.72
N VAL A 8 -75.65 40.67 -21.66
CA VAL A 8 -74.55 39.80 -22.11
C VAL A 8 -73.46 39.76 -21.03
N LYS A 9 -73.20 38.56 -20.43
CA LYS A 9 -72.06 38.31 -19.54
C LYS A 9 -70.76 38.27 -20.39
N LYS A 10 -69.82 39.17 -20.10
CA LYS A 10 -68.46 39.15 -20.64
C LYS A 10 -67.70 38.00 -19.89
N ILE A 11 -67.29 36.96 -20.64
CA ILE A 11 -66.36 35.94 -20.17
C ILE A 11 -64.95 36.49 -20.38
N VAL A 12 -64.23 36.79 -19.30
CA VAL A 12 -62.78 37.14 -19.35
C VAL A 12 -61.99 35.83 -19.28
N LEU A 13 -61.41 35.41 -20.40
CA LEU A 13 -60.50 34.27 -20.48
C LEU A 13 -59.14 34.74 -19.97
N GLN A 14 -58.78 34.32 -18.74
CA GLN A 14 -57.39 34.47 -18.23
C GLN A 14 -56.51 33.38 -18.84
N PHE A 15 -55.61 33.77 -19.74
CA PHE A 15 -54.51 32.91 -20.20
C PHE A 15 -53.43 32.86 -19.10
N VAL A 16 -53.31 31.73 -18.42
CA VAL A 16 -52.18 31.44 -17.54
C VAL A 16 -51.00 30.97 -18.43
N LEU A 17 -50.04 31.85 -18.66
CA LEU A 17 -48.77 31.50 -19.29
C LEU A 17 -47.93 30.68 -18.26
N ILE A 18 -47.90 29.35 -18.40
CA ILE A 18 -46.96 28.51 -17.70
C ILE A 18 -45.62 28.60 -18.41
N ALA A 19 -44.73 29.45 -17.87
CA ALA A 19 -43.34 29.50 -18.32
C ALA A 19 -42.62 28.23 -17.81
N TRP A 20 -42.36 27.30 -18.71
CA TRP A 20 -41.45 26.21 -18.45
C TRP A 20 -40.03 26.77 -18.30
N VAL A 21 -39.54 26.86 -17.05
CA VAL A 21 -38.13 27.13 -16.79
C VAL A 21 -37.39 25.83 -17.11
N ILE A 22 -36.88 25.75 -18.33
CA ILE A 22 -35.91 24.70 -18.70
C ILE A 22 -34.61 25.05 -17.98
N THR A 23 -34.42 24.53 -16.77
CA THR A 23 -33.11 24.51 -16.16
C THR A 23 -32.24 23.55 -17.00
N PRO A 24 -31.15 24.01 -17.61
CA PRO A 24 -30.25 23.10 -18.28
C PRO A 24 -29.72 22.16 -17.20
N LEU A 25 -30.01 20.85 -17.30
CA LEU A 25 -29.33 19.84 -16.59
C LEU A 25 -27.89 19.87 -17.13
N HIS A 26 -27.04 20.72 -16.54
CA HIS A 26 -25.60 20.54 -16.66
C HIS A 26 -25.30 19.23 -15.95
N SER A 27 -25.25 18.14 -16.72
CA SER A 27 -24.51 16.95 -16.32
C SER A 27 -23.10 17.45 -16.05
N ALA A 28 -22.79 17.72 -14.81
CA ALA A 28 -21.42 18.03 -14.40
C ALA A 28 -20.56 16.86 -14.90
N VAL A 29 -19.72 17.10 -15.89
CA VAL A 29 -18.70 16.12 -16.30
C VAL A 29 -17.95 15.80 -15.04
N GLN A 30 -18.18 14.62 -14.50
CA GLN A 30 -17.53 14.20 -13.27
C GLN A 30 -16.04 14.13 -13.58
N LEU A 31 -15.27 15.10 -13.07
CA LEU A 31 -13.82 15.13 -13.23
C LEU A 31 -13.24 13.83 -12.65
N ALA A 32 -12.37 13.19 -13.41
CA ALA A 32 -11.64 12.03 -12.92
C ALA A 32 -10.94 12.37 -11.59
N PRO A 33 -10.99 11.50 -10.58
CA PRO A 33 -10.44 11.82 -9.27
C PRO A 33 -8.92 11.90 -9.30
N ASN A 34 -8.35 12.72 -8.45
CA ASN A 34 -6.94 12.61 -8.12
C ASN A 34 -6.71 11.38 -7.26
N VAL A 35 -5.51 10.82 -7.31
CA VAL A 35 -5.08 9.69 -6.50
C VAL A 35 -3.81 10.06 -5.74
N VAL A 36 -3.83 9.88 -4.44
CA VAL A 36 -2.65 10.03 -3.58
C VAL A 36 -2.40 8.70 -2.88
N LEU A 37 -1.32 8.03 -3.23
CA LEU A 37 -0.87 6.81 -2.59
C LEU A 37 0.23 7.13 -1.58
N ILE A 38 -0.07 6.97 -0.30
CA ILE A 38 0.86 7.16 0.82
C ILE A 38 1.34 5.78 1.26
N ILE A 39 2.66 5.56 1.19
CA ILE A 39 3.28 4.29 1.56
C ILE A 39 4.24 4.52 2.71
N SER A 40 3.91 3.97 3.89
CA SER A 40 4.84 3.89 5.03
C SER A 40 5.90 2.84 4.78
N ASP A 41 7.09 3.01 5.34
CA ASP A 41 8.26 2.16 5.12
C ASP A 41 8.74 1.54 6.43
N ASP A 42 8.63 0.22 6.57
CA ASP A 42 9.04 -0.51 7.78
C ASP A 42 8.24 -0.12 9.03
N GLN A 43 6.92 0.02 8.97
CA GLN A 43 6.06 0.31 10.12
C GLN A 43 5.23 -0.90 10.54
N GLY A 44 5.25 -1.23 11.81
CA GLY A 44 4.46 -2.34 12.35
C GLY A 44 2.95 -2.05 12.30
N TRP A 45 2.13 -3.03 11.97
CA TRP A 45 0.67 -2.88 11.85
C TRP A 45 -0.02 -2.38 13.13
N ALA A 46 0.58 -2.58 14.29
CA ALA A 46 0.08 -2.13 15.58
C ALA A 46 0.69 -0.79 16.03
N ASP A 47 1.54 -0.14 15.22
CA ASP A 47 2.27 1.05 15.61
C ASP A 47 1.59 2.33 15.11
N TYR A 48 0.27 2.40 15.36
CA TYR A 48 -0.60 3.53 15.05
C TYR A 48 -1.61 3.75 16.18
N GLY A 49 -1.95 5.01 16.48
CA GLY A 49 -2.98 5.34 17.48
C GLY A 49 -4.32 4.71 17.13
N PHE A 50 -4.77 4.81 15.87
CA PHE A 50 -6.03 4.22 15.39
C PHE A 50 -6.05 2.68 15.44
N MET A 51 -4.90 2.00 15.53
CA MET A 51 -4.80 0.55 15.75
C MET A 51 -4.64 0.18 17.23
N GLY A 52 -4.75 1.15 18.14
CA GLY A 52 -4.76 0.95 19.59
C GLY A 52 -3.43 1.17 20.30
N ASN A 53 -2.38 1.63 19.60
CA ASN A 53 -1.11 1.93 20.25
C ASN A 53 -1.21 3.22 21.08
N GLN A 54 -0.93 3.10 22.38
CA GLN A 54 -0.98 4.25 23.30
C GLN A 54 0.34 5.02 23.37
N SER A 55 1.43 4.40 22.94
CA SER A 55 2.78 4.96 23.05
C SER A 55 3.16 5.83 21.86
N VAL A 56 2.94 5.35 20.64
CA VAL A 56 3.21 6.11 19.41
C VAL A 56 2.07 7.11 19.14
N LYS A 57 2.40 8.28 18.63
CA LYS A 57 1.43 9.33 18.30
C LYS A 57 1.36 9.52 16.80
N THR A 58 0.15 9.29 16.25
CA THR A 58 -0.13 9.40 14.82
C THR A 58 -1.42 10.20 14.56
N PRO A 59 -1.54 11.45 15.09
CA PRO A 59 -2.80 12.18 15.08
C PRO A 59 -3.36 12.47 13.68
N HIS A 60 -2.50 12.67 12.68
CA HIS A 60 -2.93 12.93 11.30
C HIS A 60 -3.44 11.65 10.62
N LEU A 61 -2.74 10.53 10.80
CA LEU A 61 -3.20 9.22 10.31
C LEU A 61 -4.40 8.72 11.10
N ASP A 62 -4.53 9.04 12.40
CA ASP A 62 -5.72 8.74 13.19
C ASP A 62 -6.94 9.49 12.65
N LYS A 63 -6.78 10.79 12.28
CA LYS A 63 -7.83 11.57 11.61
C LYS A 63 -8.20 10.93 10.27
N LEU A 64 -7.20 10.65 9.42
CA LEU A 64 -7.41 10.02 8.12
C LEU A 64 -8.15 8.67 8.26
N ALA A 65 -7.76 7.84 9.23
CA ALA A 65 -8.41 6.55 9.50
C ALA A 65 -9.89 6.70 9.86
N ASN A 66 -10.23 7.74 10.64
CA ASN A 66 -11.62 8.04 11.00
C ASN A 66 -12.45 8.57 9.82
N GLU A 67 -11.80 9.09 8.78
CA GLU A 67 -12.40 9.59 7.53
C GLU A 67 -12.33 8.57 6.37
N SER A 68 -11.94 7.32 6.65
CA SER A 68 -11.65 6.30 5.65
C SER A 68 -12.53 5.06 5.77
N LEU A 69 -12.65 4.34 4.66
CA LEU A 69 -12.89 2.90 4.73
C LEU A 69 -11.56 2.25 5.15
N LEU A 70 -11.47 1.89 6.42
CA LEU A 70 -10.28 1.31 7.04
C LEU A 70 -10.38 -0.21 7.09
N PHE A 71 -9.47 -0.89 6.41
CA PHE A 71 -9.27 -2.32 6.49
C PHE A 71 -8.24 -2.63 7.58
N GLU A 72 -8.69 -3.09 8.74
CA GLU A 72 -7.81 -3.49 9.85
C GLU A 72 -7.05 -4.79 9.55
N ARG A 73 -7.53 -5.55 8.57
CA ARG A 73 -6.95 -6.79 8.06
C ARG A 73 -6.48 -6.62 6.63
N GLY A 74 -5.61 -5.62 6.41
CA GLY A 74 -4.85 -5.44 5.20
C GLY A 74 -3.55 -6.26 5.24
N TYR A 75 -3.06 -6.68 4.06
CA TYR A 75 -1.86 -7.51 3.96
C TYR A 75 -1.05 -7.16 2.72
N VAL A 76 0.26 -7.35 2.81
CA VAL A 76 1.18 -7.22 1.68
C VAL A 76 1.53 -8.59 1.10
N ALA A 77 1.85 -8.66 -0.19
CA ALA A 77 2.14 -9.90 -0.89
C ALA A 77 3.43 -10.59 -0.42
N ALA A 78 4.39 -9.77 0.05
CA ALA A 78 5.67 -10.23 0.59
C ALA A 78 6.13 -9.32 1.74
N PRO A 79 6.80 -9.85 2.77
CA PRO A 79 7.25 -9.08 3.93
C PRO A 79 8.56 -8.32 3.68
N LEU A 80 8.75 -7.77 2.47
CA LEU A 80 9.98 -7.13 2.04
C LEU A 80 9.70 -6.01 1.03
N CYS A 81 10.45 -4.94 1.14
CA CYS A 81 10.25 -3.67 0.43
C CYS A 81 10.02 -3.81 -1.08
N ARG A 82 11.06 -4.19 -1.84
CA ARG A 82 10.99 -4.20 -3.32
C ARG A 82 9.87 -5.11 -3.86
N PRO A 83 9.77 -6.39 -3.45
CA PRO A 83 8.68 -7.24 -3.94
C PRO A 83 7.30 -6.76 -3.52
N SER A 84 7.15 -6.16 -2.34
CA SER A 84 5.88 -5.58 -1.90
C SER A 84 5.49 -4.38 -2.76
N LEU A 85 6.40 -3.42 -3.00
CA LEU A 85 6.16 -2.26 -3.86
C LEU A 85 5.85 -2.67 -5.31
N ALA A 86 6.57 -3.68 -5.84
CA ALA A 86 6.31 -4.24 -7.16
C ALA A 86 4.91 -4.85 -7.26
N SER A 87 4.47 -5.58 -6.22
CA SER A 87 3.12 -6.14 -6.15
C SER A 87 2.05 -5.06 -6.04
N MET A 88 2.27 -4.00 -5.26
CA MET A 88 1.36 -2.84 -5.21
C MET A 88 1.19 -2.21 -6.58
N LEU A 89 2.30 -2.02 -7.30
CA LEU A 89 2.35 -1.35 -8.59
C LEU A 89 1.64 -2.14 -9.70
N THR A 90 1.85 -3.45 -9.74
CA THR A 90 1.39 -4.34 -10.84
C THR A 90 0.09 -5.07 -10.54
N GLY A 91 -0.30 -5.19 -9.27
CA GLY A 91 -1.42 -6.05 -8.86
C GLY A 91 -1.10 -7.55 -8.92
N LEU A 92 0.17 -7.92 -9.10
CA LEU A 92 0.64 -9.31 -9.25
C LEU A 92 1.40 -9.79 -8.00
N TYR A 93 1.50 -11.09 -7.83
CA TYR A 93 2.34 -11.68 -6.79
C TYR A 93 3.83 -11.71 -7.17
N PRO A 94 4.77 -11.77 -6.21
CA PRO A 94 6.21 -11.77 -6.49
C PRO A 94 6.67 -12.84 -7.48
N PHE A 95 6.14 -14.04 -7.42
CA PHE A 95 6.49 -15.11 -8.37
C PHE A 95 5.96 -14.85 -9.79
N GLN A 96 4.87 -14.07 -9.94
CA GLN A 96 4.31 -13.68 -11.24
C GLN A 96 5.15 -12.57 -11.89
N HIS A 97 5.48 -11.50 -11.17
CA HIS A 97 6.27 -10.39 -11.72
C HIS A 97 7.79 -10.58 -11.63
N GLY A 98 8.27 -11.61 -10.93
CA GLY A 98 9.67 -12.00 -10.86
C GLY A 98 10.53 -11.20 -9.87
N ILE A 99 10.00 -10.13 -9.25
CA ILE A 99 10.71 -9.37 -8.21
C ILE A 99 10.45 -10.05 -6.87
N THR A 100 11.35 -10.94 -6.46
CA THR A 100 11.18 -11.77 -5.26
C THR A 100 12.02 -11.34 -4.06
N GLY A 101 12.97 -10.43 -4.26
CA GLY A 101 13.87 -9.93 -3.23
C GLY A 101 14.30 -8.48 -3.48
N ASN A 102 15.10 -7.94 -2.56
CA ASN A 102 15.62 -6.58 -2.70
C ASN A 102 16.80 -6.51 -3.67
N ASP A 103 17.57 -7.57 -3.78
CA ASP A 103 18.81 -7.62 -4.57
C ASP A 103 18.93 -8.93 -5.32
N VAL A 104 19.52 -8.85 -6.52
CA VAL A 104 19.91 -10.00 -7.33
C VAL A 104 21.16 -10.65 -6.71
N ASN A 105 21.29 -11.96 -6.87
CA ASN A 105 22.39 -12.74 -6.33
C ASN A 105 23.75 -12.27 -6.85
N GLY A 106 24.71 -12.10 -5.95
CA GLY A 106 26.12 -11.81 -6.27
C GLY A 106 26.48 -10.33 -6.27
N ASN A 107 27.26 -9.91 -5.30
CA ASN A 107 27.72 -8.53 -5.09
C ASN A 107 28.56 -7.93 -6.21
N LYS A 108 29.01 -8.71 -7.21
CA LYS A 108 30.01 -8.24 -8.17
C LYS A 108 29.47 -7.64 -9.46
N ASN A 109 28.25 -8.03 -9.91
CA ASN A 109 27.65 -7.53 -11.17
C ASN A 109 26.17 -7.21 -10.98
N ARG A 110 25.84 -6.60 -9.88
CA ARG A 110 24.47 -6.29 -9.46
C ARG A 110 23.70 -5.48 -10.52
N ALA A 111 24.33 -4.46 -11.08
CA ALA A 111 23.69 -3.63 -12.11
C ALA A 111 23.39 -4.42 -13.39
N GLU A 112 24.33 -5.27 -13.83
CA GLU A 112 24.15 -6.08 -15.04
C GLU A 112 23.01 -7.11 -14.89
N LEU A 113 22.88 -7.74 -13.72
CA LEU A 113 21.80 -8.72 -13.46
C LEU A 113 20.46 -8.05 -13.20
N ASP A 114 20.45 -6.84 -12.65
CA ASP A 114 19.25 -6.10 -12.31
C ASP A 114 18.57 -5.47 -13.56
N ILE A 115 19.35 -5.09 -14.57
CA ILE A 115 18.82 -4.49 -15.80
C ILE A 115 17.85 -5.43 -16.54
N PRO A 116 18.19 -6.69 -16.88
CA PRO A 116 17.26 -7.60 -17.54
C PRO A 116 16.01 -7.86 -16.73
N LEU A 117 16.15 -7.98 -15.41
CA LEU A 117 15.01 -8.17 -14.51
C LEU A 117 14.05 -6.97 -14.56
N ARG A 118 14.56 -5.74 -14.50
CA ARG A 118 13.75 -4.52 -14.62
C ARG A 118 13.11 -4.42 -16.00
N GLN A 119 13.83 -4.75 -17.08
CA GLN A 119 13.29 -4.78 -18.45
C GLN A 119 12.11 -5.74 -18.55
N LYS A 120 12.23 -6.95 -17.99
CA LYS A 120 11.11 -7.89 -17.89
C LYS A 120 9.98 -7.32 -17.06
N PHE A 121 10.28 -6.73 -15.90
CA PHE A 121 9.27 -6.12 -15.04
C PHE A 121 8.48 -5.03 -15.75
N TYR A 122 9.09 -4.23 -16.62
CA TYR A 122 8.40 -3.19 -17.39
C TYR A 122 7.48 -3.71 -18.49
N THR A 123 7.51 -5.01 -18.81
CA THR A 123 6.53 -5.61 -19.73
C THR A 123 5.17 -5.78 -19.09
N TYR A 124 5.10 -5.82 -17.74
CA TYR A 124 3.84 -5.89 -17.01
C TYR A 124 3.14 -4.53 -17.01
N GLN A 125 1.84 -4.57 -17.15
CA GLN A 125 1.02 -3.38 -16.92
C GLN A 125 1.10 -2.97 -15.45
N ASN A 126 0.97 -1.66 -15.22
CA ASN A 126 0.92 -1.11 -13.87
C ASN A 126 -0.05 0.07 -13.81
N PHE A 127 -0.52 0.41 -12.62
CA PHE A 127 -1.54 1.45 -12.49
C PHE A 127 -1.00 2.84 -12.88
N VAL A 128 0.30 3.12 -12.77
CA VAL A 128 0.88 4.41 -13.16
C VAL A 128 0.73 4.62 -14.66
N ARG A 129 1.21 3.65 -15.47
CA ARG A 129 1.07 3.70 -16.95
C ARG A 129 -0.39 3.70 -17.36
N THR A 130 -1.24 2.93 -16.67
CA THR A 130 -2.68 2.91 -16.92
C THR A 130 -3.28 4.30 -16.74
N LEU A 131 -2.96 5.00 -15.66
CA LEU A 131 -3.45 6.36 -15.40
C LEU A 131 -2.86 7.38 -16.40
N THR A 132 -1.54 7.36 -16.65
CA THR A 132 -0.89 8.33 -17.53
C THR A 132 -1.36 8.19 -18.98
N ASN A 133 -1.59 6.97 -19.47
CA ASN A 133 -2.20 6.70 -20.77
C ASN A 133 -3.66 7.22 -20.87
N ASN A 134 -4.31 7.44 -19.72
CA ASN A 134 -5.65 8.02 -19.63
C ASN A 134 -5.64 9.50 -19.20
N GLY A 135 -4.55 10.22 -19.45
CA GLY A 135 -4.45 11.66 -19.33
C GLY A 135 -4.11 12.20 -17.95
N TYR A 136 -3.78 11.34 -16.98
CA TYR A 136 -3.26 11.77 -15.68
C TYR A 136 -1.83 12.30 -15.78
N LEU A 137 -1.50 13.25 -14.91
CA LEU A 137 -0.13 13.50 -14.53
C LEU A 137 0.23 12.59 -13.33
N ALA A 138 1.44 12.11 -13.28
CA ALA A 138 1.89 11.22 -12.20
C ALA A 138 3.26 11.64 -11.68
N HIS A 139 3.40 11.72 -10.36
CA HIS A 139 4.63 12.10 -9.68
C HIS A 139 5.13 10.98 -8.77
N GLN A 140 6.41 10.61 -8.96
CA GLN A 140 7.12 9.67 -8.10
C GLN A 140 7.98 10.43 -7.09
N SER A 141 7.82 10.11 -5.80
CA SER A 141 8.70 10.59 -4.74
C SER A 141 8.94 9.53 -3.68
N GLY A 142 10.11 9.54 -3.11
CA GLY A 142 10.52 8.58 -2.10
C GLY A 142 11.11 7.31 -2.69
N LYS A 143 10.79 6.21 -2.05
CA LYS A 143 11.33 4.88 -2.36
C LYS A 143 10.89 4.38 -3.73
N TRP A 144 11.88 4.01 -4.53
CA TRP A 144 11.69 3.47 -5.87
C TRP A 144 12.90 2.62 -6.26
N TRP A 145 12.66 1.38 -6.70
CA TRP A 145 13.73 0.42 -6.98
C TRP A 145 13.94 0.15 -8.46
N GLU A 146 12.95 0.50 -9.28
CA GLU A 146 12.86 0.05 -10.65
C GLU A 146 13.36 1.12 -11.64
N GLY A 147 14.59 1.62 -11.46
CA GLY A 147 15.20 2.59 -12.35
C GLY A 147 14.78 4.03 -12.08
N SER A 148 14.60 4.81 -13.14
CA SER A 148 14.14 6.19 -13.05
C SER A 148 12.61 6.28 -12.90
N TRP A 149 12.11 7.46 -12.55
CA TRP A 149 10.66 7.69 -12.51
C TRP A 149 10.04 7.53 -13.91
N GLU A 150 10.75 7.89 -14.99
CA GLU A 150 10.33 7.71 -16.38
C GLU A 150 10.11 6.23 -16.70
N ASP A 151 11.06 5.38 -16.27
CA ASP A 151 10.95 3.93 -16.44
C ASP A 151 9.69 3.36 -15.82
N GLY A 152 9.25 3.91 -14.69
CA GLY A 152 8.00 3.55 -14.01
C GLY A 152 6.74 3.98 -14.75
N GLY A 153 6.84 4.89 -15.71
CA GLY A 153 5.72 5.49 -16.44
C GLY A 153 5.15 6.75 -15.79
N PHE A 154 5.85 7.34 -14.83
CA PHE A 154 5.49 8.63 -14.26
C PHE A 154 5.79 9.76 -15.25
N THR A 155 5.10 10.88 -15.11
CA THR A 155 5.32 12.09 -15.93
C THR A 155 6.28 13.08 -15.25
N HIS A 156 6.45 12.95 -13.94
CA HIS A 156 7.31 13.76 -13.09
C HIS A 156 7.86 12.87 -11.96
N GLY A 157 9.00 13.23 -11.42
CA GLY A 157 9.54 12.44 -10.32
C GLY A 157 10.88 12.93 -9.81
N MET A 158 11.35 12.27 -8.77
CA MET A 158 12.57 12.64 -8.05
C MET A 158 13.69 11.61 -8.20
N THR A 159 13.37 10.34 -8.46
CA THR A 159 14.36 9.26 -8.55
C THR A 159 14.85 9.09 -9.99
N HIS A 160 16.13 9.19 -10.21
CA HIS A 160 16.75 9.13 -11.55
C HIS A 160 17.30 7.74 -11.91
N GLY A 161 17.28 6.79 -10.96
CA GLY A 161 17.80 5.45 -11.19
C GLY A 161 19.32 5.37 -11.32
N ASP A 162 20.01 6.41 -10.85
CA ASP A 162 21.47 6.51 -10.93
C ASP A 162 22.11 5.99 -9.62
N PRO A 163 22.80 4.83 -9.65
CA PRO A 163 23.45 4.28 -8.48
C PRO A 163 24.52 5.20 -7.85
N SER A 164 25.11 6.10 -8.64
CA SER A 164 26.13 7.06 -8.17
C SER A 164 25.54 8.17 -7.30
N ARG A 165 24.21 8.41 -7.41
CA ARG A 165 23.50 9.48 -6.69
C ARG A 165 22.87 9.06 -5.36
N GLY A 166 23.09 7.85 -4.89
CA GLY A 166 22.65 7.51 -3.54
C GLY A 166 21.89 6.23 -3.36
N GLY A 167 21.83 5.41 -4.35
CA GLY A 167 21.47 4.08 -4.02
C GLY A 167 20.23 3.47 -4.65
N ARG A 168 20.12 2.24 -4.31
CA ARG A 168 19.17 1.28 -4.82
C ARG A 168 17.71 1.49 -4.39
N HIS A 169 17.49 2.29 -3.34
CA HIS A 169 16.13 2.53 -2.82
C HIS A 169 15.45 3.76 -3.44
N GLY A 170 16.10 4.42 -4.35
CA GLY A 170 15.79 5.74 -4.85
C GLY A 170 16.88 6.73 -4.42
N ASP A 171 17.27 7.62 -5.30
CA ASP A 171 18.35 8.60 -5.07
C ASP A 171 17.81 9.90 -4.43
N ALA A 172 17.63 10.96 -5.23
CA ALA A 172 17.06 12.22 -4.75
C ALA A 172 15.65 12.06 -4.17
N GLY A 173 14.91 11.04 -4.59
CA GLY A 173 13.58 10.74 -4.09
C GLY A 173 13.53 10.51 -2.58
N LEU A 174 14.58 9.94 -2.00
CA LEU A 174 14.64 9.67 -0.55
C LEU A 174 14.67 10.93 0.35
N LYS A 175 14.84 12.11 -0.25
CA LYS A 175 14.81 13.39 0.47
C LYS A 175 13.41 13.86 0.81
N ILE A 176 12.39 13.35 0.10
CA ILE A 176 10.98 13.71 0.35
C ILE A 176 10.57 13.37 1.80
N GLY A 177 9.81 14.25 2.43
CA GLY A 177 9.40 14.10 3.83
C GLY A 177 10.53 14.33 4.85
N ARG A 178 11.75 13.88 4.56
CA ARG A 178 12.91 14.09 5.45
C ARG A 178 13.51 15.50 5.36
N GLN A 179 13.47 16.11 4.19
CA GLN A 179 14.02 17.46 3.95
C GLN A 179 12.91 18.45 3.60
N SER A 180 12.01 18.10 2.72
CA SER A 180 10.93 18.97 2.28
C SER A 180 9.80 18.17 1.63
N MET A 181 8.57 18.71 1.70
CA MET A 181 7.41 18.27 0.93
C MET A 181 7.20 19.10 -0.35
N GLN A 182 8.09 20.07 -0.62
CA GLN A 182 7.91 21.03 -1.70
C GLN A 182 7.77 20.39 -3.08
N PRO A 183 8.56 19.36 -3.47
CA PRO A 183 8.42 18.73 -4.78
C PRO A 183 7.01 18.19 -5.09
N ILE A 184 6.34 17.61 -4.09
CA ILE A 184 4.95 17.14 -4.25
C ILE A 184 4.00 18.32 -4.34
N LYS A 185 4.19 19.37 -3.54
CA LYS A 185 3.35 20.57 -3.56
C LYS A 185 3.43 21.27 -4.91
N ASP A 186 4.64 21.45 -5.45
CA ASP A 186 4.86 22.05 -6.77
C ASP A 186 4.18 21.23 -7.88
N PHE A 187 4.25 19.90 -7.77
CA PHE A 187 3.59 19.00 -8.71
C PHE A 187 2.06 19.10 -8.62
N ILE A 188 1.47 19.16 -7.43
CA ILE A 188 0.01 19.35 -7.23
C ILE A 188 -0.41 20.68 -7.84
N ASP A 189 0.36 21.73 -7.64
CA ASP A 189 0.11 23.06 -8.22
C ASP A 189 0.12 23.01 -9.74
N LEU A 190 1.13 22.39 -10.32
CA LEU A 190 1.24 22.21 -11.78
C LEU A 190 0.04 21.44 -12.35
N ALA A 191 -0.34 20.32 -11.71
CA ALA A 191 -1.47 19.51 -12.16
C ALA A 191 -2.79 20.28 -12.08
N THR A 192 -3.00 20.99 -10.99
CA THR A 192 -4.18 21.84 -10.77
C THR A 192 -4.23 22.98 -11.79
N GLN A 193 -3.11 23.67 -12.03
CA GLN A 193 -3.03 24.74 -13.04
C GLN A 193 -3.34 24.22 -14.46
N LYS A 194 -2.93 23.00 -14.76
CA LYS A 194 -3.21 22.36 -16.06
C LYS A 194 -4.61 21.74 -16.15
N ASN A 195 -5.41 21.79 -15.10
CA ASN A 195 -6.71 21.11 -14.99
C ASN A 195 -6.61 19.62 -15.34
N LYS A 196 -5.56 18.94 -14.88
CA LYS A 196 -5.33 17.51 -15.11
C LYS A 196 -5.52 16.72 -13.82
N PRO A 197 -6.19 15.57 -13.87
CA PRO A 197 -6.16 14.64 -12.73
C PRO A 197 -4.74 14.15 -12.50
N PHE A 198 -4.41 13.85 -11.26
CA PHE A 198 -3.05 13.47 -10.91
C PHE A 198 -2.97 12.22 -10.03
N LEU A 199 -1.83 11.56 -10.11
CA LEU A 199 -1.37 10.52 -9.20
C LEU A 199 -0.13 11.03 -8.46
N THR A 200 -0.12 10.90 -7.15
CA THR A 200 1.08 11.08 -6.33
C THR A 200 1.47 9.77 -5.67
N TRP A 201 2.65 9.26 -5.99
CA TRP A 201 3.32 8.18 -5.28
C TRP A 201 4.19 8.81 -4.19
N TYR A 202 3.72 8.80 -2.95
CA TYR A 202 4.42 9.31 -1.80
C TYR A 202 4.88 8.14 -0.93
N ALA A 203 6.12 7.71 -1.11
CA ALA A 203 6.77 6.62 -0.40
C ALA A 203 8.04 7.11 0.32
N PRO A 204 7.93 8.02 1.29
CA PRO A 204 9.10 8.58 1.97
C PRO A 204 9.87 7.46 2.65
N PHE A 205 11.18 7.65 2.81
CA PHE A 205 12.03 6.71 3.53
C PHE A 205 11.82 6.86 5.05
N LEU A 206 10.55 6.80 5.48
CA LEU A 206 10.04 7.00 6.84
C LEU A 206 8.99 5.92 7.17
N PRO A 207 9.01 5.33 8.36
CA PRO A 207 9.98 5.46 9.44
C PRO A 207 11.23 4.56 9.30
N HIS A 208 11.62 4.15 8.10
CA HIS A 208 12.79 3.30 7.82
C HIS A 208 14.10 3.86 8.39
N THR A 209 15.03 2.98 8.71
CA THR A 209 16.40 3.36 9.10
C THR A 209 17.12 4.14 7.99
N PRO A 210 18.04 5.09 8.33
CA PRO A 210 18.52 5.42 9.66
C PRO A 210 17.49 6.14 10.50
N HIS A 211 17.36 5.73 11.78
CA HIS A 211 16.46 6.41 12.72
C HIS A 211 17.15 7.68 13.24
N ASN A 212 16.94 8.78 12.54
CA ASN A 212 17.49 10.11 12.83
C ASN A 212 16.39 11.19 12.85
N PRO A 213 15.36 11.01 13.68
CA PRO A 213 14.27 11.98 13.77
C PRO A 213 14.78 13.29 14.40
N PRO A 214 14.04 14.41 14.23
CA PRO A 214 14.33 15.65 14.91
C PRO A 214 14.42 15.47 16.43
N GLU A 215 15.34 16.20 17.07
CA GLU A 215 15.68 16.08 18.50
C GLU A 215 14.47 16.29 19.41
N TYR A 216 13.55 17.21 19.05
CA TYR A 216 12.36 17.47 19.86
C TYR A 216 11.43 16.24 19.93
N LEU A 217 11.39 15.41 18.88
CA LEU A 217 10.64 14.15 18.87
C LEU A 217 11.34 13.09 19.74
N ILE A 218 12.67 13.00 19.67
CA ILE A 218 13.43 12.10 20.55
C ILE A 218 13.10 12.42 22.03
N LYS A 219 13.18 13.70 22.42
CA LYS A 219 12.87 14.15 23.79
C LYS A 219 11.45 13.77 24.20
N LYS A 220 10.48 13.89 23.30
CA LYS A 220 9.08 13.55 23.56
C LYS A 220 8.87 12.08 23.92
N TYR A 221 9.64 11.17 23.29
CA TYR A 221 9.52 9.72 23.52
C TYR A 221 10.47 9.16 24.56
N THR A 222 11.44 9.95 25.03
CA THR A 222 12.41 9.53 26.04
C THR A 222 11.71 9.31 27.37
N THR A 223 11.78 8.07 27.87
CA THR A 223 11.36 7.68 29.22
C THR A 223 12.46 6.83 29.86
N LYS A 224 12.42 6.69 31.20
CA LYS A 224 13.46 5.96 31.95
C LYS A 224 13.61 4.49 31.48
N ASP A 225 12.50 3.87 31.10
CA ASP A 225 12.45 2.42 30.87
C ASP A 225 12.33 2.03 29.39
N ARG A 226 12.26 3.02 28.45
CA ARG A 226 12.13 2.72 27.03
C ARG A 226 13.50 2.60 26.36
N PRO A 227 13.76 1.49 25.61
CA PRO A 227 14.99 1.34 24.85
C PRO A 227 15.20 2.46 23.82
N GLU A 228 16.45 2.85 23.56
CA GLU A 228 16.81 3.95 22.65
C GLU A 228 16.33 3.71 21.22
N ASP A 229 16.40 2.49 20.74
CA ASP A 229 15.93 2.11 19.40
C ASP A 229 14.40 2.25 19.25
N GLU A 230 13.64 1.93 20.31
CA GLU A 230 12.20 2.13 20.35
C GLU A 230 11.84 3.62 20.43
N ILE A 231 12.56 4.41 21.23
CA ILE A 231 12.41 5.87 21.31
C ILE A 231 12.57 6.48 19.91
N LYS A 232 13.66 6.15 19.23
CA LYS A 232 13.95 6.66 17.90
C LYS A 232 12.91 6.20 16.88
N TYR A 233 12.50 4.95 16.91
CA TYR A 233 11.49 4.42 16.00
C TYR A 233 10.13 5.11 16.18
N TYR A 234 9.65 5.29 17.42
CA TYR A 234 8.38 5.99 17.65
C TYR A 234 8.46 7.47 17.24
N ALA A 235 9.60 8.11 17.44
CA ALA A 235 9.85 9.46 16.95
C ALA A 235 9.84 9.54 15.42
N MET A 236 10.35 8.51 14.72
CA MET A 236 10.26 8.39 13.25
C MET A 236 8.82 8.20 12.78
N CYS A 237 8.01 7.40 13.49
CA CYS A 237 6.59 7.20 13.16
C CYS A 237 5.80 8.50 13.27
N GLU A 238 6.03 9.30 14.32
CA GLU A 238 5.38 10.61 14.47
C GLU A 238 5.88 11.62 13.44
N TRP A 239 7.17 11.57 13.07
CA TRP A 239 7.68 12.40 11.99
C TRP A 239 6.99 12.08 10.67
N PHE A 240 6.87 10.80 10.34
CA PHE A 240 6.11 10.36 9.16
C PHE A 240 4.67 10.84 9.19
N ASP A 241 3.97 10.66 10.31
CA ASP A 241 2.60 11.14 10.50
C ASP A 241 2.46 12.65 10.24
N SER A 242 3.44 13.44 10.72
CA SER A 242 3.46 14.88 10.48
C SER A 242 3.58 15.23 8.99
N THR A 243 4.37 14.48 8.22
CA THR A 243 4.48 14.69 6.77
C THR A 243 3.20 14.28 6.03
N CYS A 244 2.51 13.24 6.50
CA CYS A 244 1.19 12.88 5.98
C CYS A 244 0.17 13.99 6.22
N GLY A 245 0.16 14.56 7.44
CA GLY A 245 -0.68 15.72 7.77
C GLY A 245 -0.39 16.93 6.89
N GLU A 246 0.89 17.22 6.63
CA GLU A 246 1.29 18.32 5.75
C GLU A 246 0.76 18.12 4.31
N LEU A 247 0.82 16.90 3.78
CA LEU A 247 0.30 16.59 2.45
C LEU A 247 -1.23 16.72 2.39
N ILE A 248 -1.95 16.15 3.36
CA ILE A 248 -3.41 16.19 3.42
C ILE A 248 -3.91 17.63 3.54
N ASN A 249 -3.32 18.41 4.47
CA ASN A 249 -3.66 19.82 4.64
C ASN A 249 -3.39 20.65 3.37
N TYR A 250 -2.36 20.27 2.60
CA TYR A 250 -2.08 20.93 1.32
C TYR A 250 -3.16 20.66 0.28
N LEU A 251 -3.66 19.43 0.17
CA LEU A 251 -4.79 19.09 -0.70
C LEU A 251 -6.06 19.85 -0.31
N GLU A 252 -6.33 19.98 1.01
CA GLU A 252 -7.44 20.79 1.53
C GLU A 252 -7.29 22.26 1.15
N LYS A 253 -6.10 22.85 1.40
CA LYS A 253 -5.78 24.25 1.06
C LYS A 253 -5.92 24.54 -0.44
N LYS A 254 -5.62 23.57 -1.30
CA LYS A 254 -5.77 23.71 -2.76
C LYS A 254 -7.20 23.48 -3.25
N GLY A 255 -8.11 23.07 -2.38
CA GLY A 255 -9.50 22.78 -2.74
C GLY A 255 -9.68 21.54 -3.61
N VAL A 256 -8.71 20.63 -3.59
CA VAL A 256 -8.75 19.37 -4.39
C VAL A 256 -9.04 18.14 -3.56
N ARG A 257 -9.10 18.25 -2.23
CA ARG A 257 -9.27 17.11 -1.31
C ARG A 257 -10.55 16.30 -1.58
N GLU A 258 -11.66 16.98 -1.88
CA GLU A 258 -12.97 16.36 -2.09
C GLU A 258 -12.97 15.41 -3.30
N ASN A 259 -12.25 15.75 -4.36
CA ASN A 259 -12.07 14.91 -5.55
C ASN A 259 -10.74 14.15 -5.55
N THR A 260 -10.23 13.79 -4.38
CA THR A 260 -8.97 13.02 -4.22
C THR A 260 -9.22 11.75 -3.42
N LEU A 261 -8.92 10.60 -4.05
CA LEU A 261 -8.81 9.32 -3.36
C LEU A 261 -7.43 9.22 -2.72
N ILE A 262 -7.38 9.27 -1.39
CA ILE A 262 -6.16 8.97 -0.64
C ILE A 262 -6.17 7.48 -0.28
N ILE A 263 -5.10 6.79 -0.65
CA ILE A 263 -4.84 5.40 -0.27
C ILE A 263 -3.64 5.38 0.66
N TYR A 264 -3.77 4.73 1.80
CA TYR A 264 -2.68 4.49 2.73
C TYR A 264 -2.38 3.01 2.87
N ILE A 265 -1.09 2.64 2.88
CA ILE A 265 -0.60 1.29 3.15
C ILE A 265 0.84 1.36 3.68
N CYS A 266 1.30 0.34 4.43
CA CYS A 266 2.72 0.14 4.72
C CYS A 266 3.30 -0.94 3.81
N ASP A 267 4.57 -0.81 3.41
CA ASP A 267 5.22 -1.74 2.48
C ASP A 267 5.54 -3.11 3.11
N ASN A 268 5.88 -3.16 4.37
CA ASN A 268 6.11 -4.37 5.17
C ASN A 268 6.19 -4.03 6.67
N GLY A 269 6.40 -5.03 7.51
CA GLY A 269 6.52 -4.84 8.94
C GLY A 269 7.83 -4.20 9.38
N TRP A 270 7.86 -3.80 10.65
CA TRP A 270 8.97 -3.09 11.27
C TRP A 270 10.29 -3.88 11.21
N ALA A 271 11.37 -3.16 10.91
CA ALA A 271 12.74 -3.60 11.09
C ALA A 271 13.31 -2.93 12.35
N ALA A 272 13.32 -3.62 13.47
CA ALA A 272 14.09 -3.15 14.62
C ALA A 272 15.58 -3.20 14.26
N SER A 273 16.26 -2.06 14.35
CA SER A 273 17.71 -2.08 14.35
C SER A 273 18.17 -2.41 15.75
N SER A 274 18.71 -3.59 16.00
CA SER A 274 19.44 -3.77 17.25
C SER A 274 20.61 -2.79 17.28
N THR A 275 20.77 -2.11 18.41
CA THR A 275 21.77 -1.08 18.63
C THR A 275 23.21 -1.62 18.62
N ASN A 276 23.42 -2.92 18.70
CA ASN A 276 24.76 -3.53 18.64
C ASN A 276 25.27 -3.66 17.21
N LYS A 277 25.59 -2.53 16.59
CA LYS A 277 26.35 -2.47 15.32
C LYS A 277 27.78 -3.03 15.42
N THR A 278 28.24 -3.36 16.64
CA THR A 278 29.64 -3.69 16.93
C THR A 278 29.93 -5.19 16.93
N ASP A 279 28.91 -6.05 16.87
CA ASP A 279 29.16 -7.51 16.77
C ASP A 279 29.09 -7.97 15.32
N PRO A 280 30.25 -8.15 14.62
CA PRO A 280 30.28 -8.64 13.25
C PRO A 280 29.73 -10.06 13.10
N ASN A 281 29.62 -10.82 14.22
CA ASN A 281 29.07 -12.16 14.26
C ASN A 281 27.56 -12.17 14.53
N GLN A 282 26.94 -11.02 14.74
CA GLN A 282 25.50 -10.94 14.96
C GLN A 282 24.77 -11.26 13.66
N LYS A 283 24.13 -12.43 13.61
CA LYS A 283 23.36 -12.88 12.45
C LYS A 283 22.28 -11.84 12.12
N LEU A 284 22.08 -11.55 10.84
CA LEU A 284 21.12 -10.54 10.32
C LEU A 284 19.73 -10.62 10.97
N TRP A 285 19.25 -11.84 11.27
CA TRP A 285 17.95 -12.05 11.90
C TRP A 285 17.87 -11.60 13.37
N LYS A 286 18.98 -11.40 14.05
CA LYS A 286 18.99 -10.79 15.39
C LYS A 286 18.86 -9.25 15.34
N ARG A 287 18.99 -8.66 14.15
CA ARG A 287 18.85 -7.22 13.95
C ARG A 287 17.38 -6.76 13.81
N TYR A 288 16.47 -7.69 13.57
CA TYR A 288 15.05 -7.38 13.37
C TYR A 288 14.23 -7.87 14.57
N ALA A 289 13.13 -7.19 14.84
CA ALA A 289 12.15 -7.70 15.78
C ALA A 289 11.74 -9.11 15.36
N GLN A 290 11.62 -10.01 16.30
CA GLN A 290 11.27 -11.40 16.01
C GLN A 290 9.94 -11.47 15.26
N ARG A 291 9.88 -12.26 14.20
CA ARG A 291 8.70 -12.48 13.36
C ARG A 291 8.12 -11.18 12.74
N SER A 292 8.98 -10.21 12.44
CA SER A 292 8.62 -8.94 11.84
C SER A 292 9.06 -8.88 10.36
N LYS A 293 9.67 -7.79 9.90
CA LYS A 293 10.17 -7.66 8.51
C LYS A 293 10.90 -8.93 8.05
N SER A 294 10.71 -9.29 6.79
CA SER A 294 11.28 -10.50 6.15
C SER A 294 10.74 -11.81 6.74
N SER A 295 9.59 -11.79 7.39
CA SER A 295 8.93 -12.99 7.90
C SER A 295 7.45 -13.07 7.51
N PRO A 296 6.88 -14.29 7.34
CA PRO A 296 5.49 -14.45 6.92
C PRO A 296 4.48 -14.28 8.06
N PHE A 297 4.94 -13.84 9.24
CA PHE A 297 4.07 -13.61 10.39
C PHE A 297 3.33 -12.27 10.30
N GLU A 298 2.27 -12.11 11.12
CA GLU A 298 1.45 -10.87 11.14
C GLU A 298 2.29 -9.61 11.25
N LYS A 299 3.31 -9.60 12.10
CA LYS A 299 4.21 -8.44 12.24
C LYS A 299 5.02 -8.13 10.98
N GLY A 300 5.15 -9.07 10.04
CA GLY A 300 5.88 -8.89 8.79
C GLY A 300 5.00 -8.52 7.60
N ILE A 301 3.75 -9.02 7.56
CA ILE A 301 2.89 -8.92 6.38
C ILE A 301 1.61 -8.12 6.59
N ARG A 302 1.12 -7.94 7.83
CA ARG A 302 -0.10 -7.19 8.09
C ARG A 302 0.17 -5.69 8.04
N THR A 303 -0.75 -4.95 7.46
CA THR A 303 -0.75 -3.49 7.37
C THR A 303 -2.19 -2.97 7.40
N PRO A 304 -2.49 -1.83 8.04
CA PRO A 304 -3.75 -1.17 7.76
C PRO A 304 -3.78 -0.69 6.29
N ILE A 305 -4.95 -0.80 5.66
CA ILE A 305 -5.19 -0.20 4.34
C ILE A 305 -6.35 0.79 4.51
N MET A 306 -6.17 2.03 4.08
CA MET A 306 -7.20 3.06 4.14
C MET A 306 -7.56 3.53 2.74
N LEU A 307 -8.83 3.73 2.50
CA LEU A 307 -9.38 4.40 1.32
C LEU A 307 -10.19 5.60 1.80
N SER A 308 -9.69 6.81 1.63
CA SER A 308 -10.35 8.04 2.02
C SER A 308 -10.69 8.87 0.79
N TRP A 309 -11.97 8.99 0.50
CA TRP A 309 -12.49 9.82 -0.59
C TRP A 309 -13.79 10.48 -0.11
N PRO A 310 -13.73 11.75 0.31
CA PRO A 310 -14.91 12.45 0.78
C PRO A 310 -16.06 12.36 -0.21
N GLU A 311 -17.30 12.33 0.28
CA GLU A 311 -18.55 12.21 -0.49
C GLU A 311 -18.72 10.91 -1.31
N LYS A 312 -17.68 10.12 -1.51
CA LYS A 312 -17.74 8.88 -2.30
C LYS A 312 -17.65 7.62 -1.44
N ILE A 313 -16.85 7.66 -0.39
CA ILE A 313 -16.60 6.51 0.48
C ILE A 313 -17.00 6.89 1.91
N PRO A 314 -18.11 6.34 2.44
CA PRO A 314 -18.47 6.58 3.83
C PRO A 314 -17.44 5.96 4.77
N PRO A 315 -17.01 6.69 5.81
CA PRO A 315 -16.08 6.17 6.80
C PRO A 315 -16.60 4.90 7.46
N LYS A 316 -15.74 3.88 7.51
CA LYS A 316 -16.08 2.60 8.15
C LYS A 316 -14.81 1.82 8.50
N ARG A 317 -14.75 1.27 9.70
CA ARG A 317 -13.79 0.22 10.06
C ARG A 317 -14.34 -1.14 9.66
N THR A 318 -13.55 -1.97 9.01
CA THR A 318 -13.98 -3.30 8.54
C THR A 318 -12.93 -4.38 8.82
N GLN A 319 -13.41 -5.60 9.04
CA GLN A 319 -12.62 -6.82 9.14
C GLN A 319 -12.54 -7.58 7.81
N ASP A 320 -13.07 -7.01 6.72
CA ASP A 320 -12.90 -7.57 5.39
C ASP A 320 -11.41 -7.72 5.08
N LEU A 321 -11.04 -8.81 4.42
CA LEU A 321 -9.66 -9.01 3.99
C LEU A 321 -9.34 -8.08 2.81
N ALA A 322 -8.26 -7.32 2.94
CA ALA A 322 -7.71 -6.50 1.87
C ALA A 322 -6.24 -6.85 1.61
N HIS A 323 -5.78 -6.65 0.40
CA HIS A 323 -4.43 -7.04 0.00
C HIS A 323 -3.77 -5.96 -0.87
N ALA A 324 -2.44 -5.86 -0.82
CA ALA A 324 -1.69 -4.88 -1.60
C ALA A 324 -1.92 -4.99 -3.13
N ILE A 325 -2.17 -6.21 -3.63
CA ILE A 325 -2.49 -6.42 -5.06
C ILE A 325 -3.85 -5.85 -5.47
N ASP A 326 -4.71 -5.49 -4.51
CA ASP A 326 -6.00 -4.87 -4.77
C ASP A 326 -5.90 -3.39 -5.18
N LEU A 327 -4.73 -2.78 -4.96
CA LEU A 327 -4.55 -1.36 -5.23
C LEU A 327 -4.75 -1.03 -6.71
N PHE A 328 -4.20 -1.84 -7.61
CA PHE A 328 -4.34 -1.58 -9.05
C PHE A 328 -5.81 -1.66 -9.52
N PRO A 329 -6.57 -2.75 -9.33
CA PRO A 329 -7.97 -2.79 -9.75
C PRO A 329 -8.83 -1.73 -9.02
N THR A 330 -8.48 -1.36 -7.78
CA THR A 330 -9.19 -0.30 -7.04
C THR A 330 -8.93 1.08 -7.64
N ILE A 331 -7.69 1.43 -7.95
CA ILE A 331 -7.29 2.70 -8.57
C ILE A 331 -7.92 2.83 -9.96
N ALA A 332 -7.84 1.77 -10.78
CA ALA A 332 -8.45 1.77 -12.11
C ALA A 332 -9.97 1.98 -12.04
N ALA A 333 -10.65 1.30 -11.11
CA ALA A 333 -12.09 1.47 -10.91
C ALA A 333 -12.44 2.88 -10.41
N ALA A 334 -11.66 3.47 -9.50
CA ALA A 334 -11.86 4.84 -9.06
C ALA A 334 -11.73 5.84 -10.22
N ALA A 335 -10.73 5.62 -11.09
CA ALA A 335 -10.51 6.42 -12.30
C ALA A 335 -11.50 6.10 -13.44
N GLN A 336 -12.41 5.15 -13.27
CA GLN A 336 -13.35 4.65 -14.27
C GLN A 336 -12.67 4.09 -15.53
N ILE A 337 -11.46 3.52 -15.35
CA ILE A 337 -10.69 2.89 -16.42
C ILE A 337 -10.98 1.39 -16.42
N LYS A 338 -11.45 0.88 -17.55
CA LYS A 338 -11.62 -0.55 -17.76
C LYS A 338 -10.25 -1.20 -17.96
N LEU A 339 -9.97 -2.25 -17.23
CA LEU A 339 -8.78 -3.07 -17.40
C LEU A 339 -9.09 -4.23 -18.35
N ASP A 340 -8.26 -4.41 -19.38
CA ASP A 340 -8.31 -5.55 -20.29
C ASP A 340 -7.27 -6.62 -19.88
N LEU A 341 -7.17 -6.86 -18.56
CA LEU A 341 -6.29 -7.86 -17.97
C LEU A 341 -6.97 -8.49 -16.75
N ASP A 342 -6.67 -9.75 -16.53
CA ASP A 342 -7.12 -10.48 -15.35
C ASP A 342 -6.09 -10.30 -14.24
N LEU A 343 -6.50 -9.65 -13.16
CA LEU A 343 -5.68 -9.41 -11.97
C LEU A 343 -6.17 -10.27 -10.81
N PRO A 344 -5.27 -10.87 -10.02
CA PRO A 344 -5.64 -11.66 -8.85
C PRO A 344 -6.27 -10.81 -7.72
N GLY A 345 -6.08 -9.49 -7.75
CA GLY A 345 -6.67 -8.54 -6.81
C GLY A 345 -8.13 -8.22 -7.12
N ILE A 346 -8.83 -7.64 -6.15
CA ILE A 346 -10.22 -7.17 -6.30
C ILE A 346 -10.31 -5.65 -6.21
N ASN A 347 -11.42 -5.10 -6.68
CA ASN A 347 -11.75 -3.70 -6.43
C ASN A 347 -12.27 -3.53 -4.99
N LEU A 348 -11.49 -2.88 -4.13
CA LEU A 348 -11.86 -2.62 -2.73
C LEU A 348 -13.02 -1.63 -2.57
N LEU A 349 -13.40 -0.88 -3.60
CA LEU A 349 -14.60 -0.04 -3.59
C LEU A 349 -15.86 -0.88 -3.80
N ASN A 350 -15.75 -2.07 -4.39
CA ASN A 350 -16.88 -2.97 -4.61
C ASN A 350 -17.17 -3.81 -3.35
N LYS A 351 -18.28 -3.49 -2.66
CA LYS A 351 -18.69 -4.19 -1.43
C LYS A 351 -18.93 -5.69 -1.67
N GLN A 352 -19.51 -6.07 -2.82
CA GLN A 352 -19.81 -7.47 -3.12
C GLN A 352 -18.52 -8.29 -3.23
N GLN A 353 -17.54 -7.82 -4.00
CA GLN A 353 -16.24 -8.50 -4.14
C GLN A 353 -15.54 -8.66 -2.78
N ARG A 354 -15.61 -7.64 -1.90
CA ARG A 354 -15.02 -7.75 -0.54
C ARG A 354 -15.69 -8.83 0.30
N THR A 355 -17.03 -8.89 0.28
CA THR A 355 -17.78 -9.88 1.09
C THR A 355 -17.70 -11.30 0.54
N GLU A 356 -17.52 -11.46 -0.76
CA GLU A 356 -17.31 -12.75 -1.43
C GLU A 356 -15.90 -13.30 -1.27
N ARG A 357 -14.91 -12.44 -0.99
CA ARG A 357 -13.52 -12.85 -0.77
C ARG A 357 -13.40 -13.71 0.48
N LYS A 358 -13.13 -14.99 0.30
CA LYS A 358 -12.95 -15.94 1.41
C LYS A 358 -11.52 -15.94 1.95
N ARG A 359 -10.53 -15.68 1.07
CA ARG A 359 -9.12 -15.86 1.42
C ARG A 359 -8.18 -14.94 0.65
N ILE A 360 -6.98 -14.80 1.20
CA ILE A 360 -5.84 -14.13 0.58
C ILE A 360 -4.59 -14.99 0.76
N PHE A 361 -3.61 -14.78 -0.10
CA PHE A 361 -2.36 -15.54 -0.14
C PHE A 361 -1.16 -14.61 -0.20
N GLY A 362 0.02 -15.15 0.04
CA GLY A 362 1.26 -14.47 -0.24
C GLY A 362 2.48 -15.36 0.00
N VAL A 363 3.63 -14.76 -0.21
CA VAL A 363 4.92 -15.45 -0.22
C VAL A 363 5.92 -14.79 0.70
N CYS A 364 6.94 -15.55 1.11
CA CYS A 364 8.10 -15.02 1.78
C CYS A 364 9.34 -15.62 1.14
N HIS A 365 10.10 -14.80 0.45
CA HIS A 365 11.36 -15.16 -0.18
C HIS A 365 12.56 -14.77 0.68
N SER A 366 13.73 -15.21 0.29
CA SER A 366 15.00 -14.74 0.82
C SER A 366 15.21 -13.25 0.54
N VAL A 367 15.90 -12.55 1.46
CA VAL A 367 15.99 -11.08 1.42
C VAL A 367 16.85 -10.55 0.27
N TYR A 368 17.97 -11.21 -0.06
CA TYR A 368 19.02 -10.62 -0.89
C TYR A 368 19.48 -11.46 -2.08
N ASN A 369 18.85 -12.54 -2.39
CA ASN A 369 19.39 -13.48 -3.38
C ASN A 369 18.35 -13.83 -4.45
N MET A 370 17.74 -12.80 -5.01
CA MET A 370 16.80 -12.96 -6.09
C MET A 370 17.42 -13.65 -7.30
N THR A 371 16.76 -14.68 -7.82
CA THR A 371 17.17 -15.41 -9.03
C THR A 371 16.15 -15.12 -10.13
N PRO A 372 16.49 -14.27 -11.14
CA PRO A 372 15.51 -13.82 -12.15
C PRO A 372 14.84 -14.95 -12.93
N ASP A 373 15.62 -16.01 -13.25
CA ASP A 373 15.13 -17.14 -14.05
C ASP A 373 14.47 -18.26 -13.22
N ASN A 374 14.52 -18.16 -11.90
CA ASN A 374 13.90 -19.10 -10.98
C ASN A 374 13.33 -18.37 -9.76
N PRO A 375 12.14 -17.76 -9.87
CA PRO A 375 11.53 -17.05 -8.75
C PRO A 375 11.36 -17.89 -7.49
N ASP A 376 11.09 -19.18 -7.63
CA ASP A 376 10.90 -20.10 -6.50
C ASP A 376 12.20 -20.55 -5.85
N GLY A 377 13.34 -20.37 -6.50
CA GLY A 377 14.65 -20.74 -5.96
C GLY A 377 14.99 -20.08 -4.63
N THR A 378 14.33 -18.98 -4.29
CA THR A 378 14.51 -18.25 -3.02
C THR A 378 13.26 -18.27 -2.12
N LEU A 379 12.21 -18.99 -2.53
CA LEU A 379 10.97 -19.10 -1.77
C LEU A 379 11.16 -19.90 -0.49
N GLN A 380 10.73 -19.33 0.63
CA GLN A 380 10.87 -19.96 1.96
C GLN A 380 9.53 -20.41 2.52
N TYR A 381 8.50 -19.56 2.38
CA TYR A 381 7.17 -19.80 2.90
C TYR A 381 6.10 -19.32 1.93
N LEU A 382 5.05 -20.09 1.86
CA LEU A 382 3.74 -19.71 1.34
C LEU A 382 2.80 -19.50 2.53
N TRP A 383 1.85 -18.59 2.38
CA TRP A 383 0.84 -18.41 3.42
C TRP A 383 -0.54 -18.17 2.83
N CYS A 384 -1.55 -18.60 3.58
CA CYS A 384 -2.96 -18.37 3.30
C CYS A 384 -3.67 -17.87 4.55
N ILE A 385 -4.51 -16.85 4.41
CA ILE A 385 -5.46 -16.42 5.44
C ILE A 385 -6.86 -16.63 4.89
N GLU A 386 -7.64 -17.47 5.58
CA GLU A 386 -9.05 -17.69 5.30
C GLU A 386 -9.87 -17.46 6.56
N ASN A 387 -10.82 -16.55 6.50
CA ASN A 387 -11.53 -16.09 7.68
C ASN A 387 -10.55 -15.68 8.78
N ASN A 388 -10.52 -16.40 9.90
CA ASN A 388 -9.60 -16.16 11.03
C ASN A 388 -8.42 -17.13 11.08
N TRP A 389 -8.34 -18.08 10.16
CA TRP A 389 -7.28 -19.06 10.13
C TRP A 389 -6.15 -18.62 9.22
N LYS A 390 -4.92 -18.69 9.72
CA LYS A 390 -3.72 -18.45 8.94
C LYS A 390 -2.84 -19.71 8.96
N LEU A 391 -2.55 -20.20 7.76
CA LEU A 391 -1.56 -21.28 7.55
C LEU A 391 -0.28 -20.69 6.98
N LEU A 392 0.83 -21.02 7.60
CA LEU A 392 2.18 -20.86 7.05
C LEU A 392 2.66 -22.23 6.60
N LEU A 393 3.04 -22.34 5.33
CA LEU A 393 3.56 -23.55 4.73
C LEU A 393 5.00 -23.30 4.30
N ARG A 394 5.93 -24.10 4.84
CA ARG A 394 7.34 -24.03 4.43
C ARG A 394 7.49 -24.62 3.04
N TYR A 395 8.18 -23.91 2.16
CA TYR A 395 8.49 -24.41 0.83
C TYR A 395 9.70 -25.36 0.86
N ASN A 396 9.57 -26.53 0.26
CA ASN A 396 10.60 -27.58 0.30
C ASN A 396 11.60 -27.53 -0.86
N GLY A 397 11.34 -26.71 -1.88
CA GLY A 397 12.21 -26.54 -3.06
C GLY A 397 13.38 -25.57 -2.86
N LEU A 398 13.63 -25.13 -1.62
CA LEU A 398 14.66 -24.16 -1.32
C LEU A 398 16.05 -24.70 -1.59
N ASP A 399 16.84 -24.03 -2.42
CA ASP A 399 18.27 -24.27 -2.58
C ASP A 399 19.03 -23.73 -1.36
N THR A 400 19.34 -24.61 -0.42
CA THR A 400 20.04 -24.25 0.81
C THR A 400 21.55 -24.09 0.61
N THR A 401 22.11 -24.43 -0.55
CA THR A 401 23.57 -24.41 -0.80
C THR A 401 24.11 -22.98 -0.84
N HIS A 402 23.34 -22.04 -1.35
CA HIS A 402 23.70 -20.62 -1.46
C HIS A 402 23.20 -19.76 -0.29
N TYR A 403 22.33 -20.29 0.59
CA TYR A 403 21.52 -19.51 1.54
C TYR A 403 21.69 -19.94 3.00
N LYS A 404 22.92 -20.15 3.45
CA LYS A 404 23.23 -20.46 4.88
C LYS A 404 22.71 -19.43 5.89
N GLN A 405 22.24 -18.29 5.42
CA GLN A 405 21.76 -17.17 6.25
C GLN A 405 20.24 -16.96 6.21
N LEU A 406 19.51 -17.95 5.70
CA LEU A 406 18.07 -17.86 5.65
C LEU A 406 17.47 -17.76 7.05
N HIS A 407 16.47 -16.90 7.14
CA HIS A 407 15.56 -16.83 8.27
C HIS A 407 14.70 -18.11 8.33
N VAL A 408 15.32 -19.26 8.47
CA VAL A 408 14.58 -20.48 8.82
C VAL A 408 14.12 -20.27 10.25
N TRP A 409 12.98 -19.57 10.37
CA TRP A 409 12.35 -19.27 11.65
C TRP A 409 12.05 -20.54 12.43
N ASP A 410 11.96 -21.66 11.72
CA ASP A 410 11.67 -22.93 12.30
C ASP A 410 11.94 -24.10 11.35
N LYS A 411 12.15 -25.28 11.95
CA LYS A 411 12.20 -26.55 11.23
C LYS A 411 10.81 -27.15 10.97
N GLN A 412 9.75 -26.58 11.53
CA GLN A 412 8.39 -27.10 11.35
C GLN A 412 7.92 -26.84 9.91
N PRO A 413 7.34 -27.86 9.24
CA PRO A 413 6.92 -27.76 7.85
C PRO A 413 5.69 -26.83 7.68
N MET A 414 4.88 -26.71 8.73
CA MET A 414 3.65 -25.91 8.70
C MET A 414 3.32 -25.35 10.08
N ARG A 415 2.56 -24.26 10.10
CA ARG A 415 2.03 -23.63 11.31
C ARG A 415 0.65 -23.07 11.06
N LEU A 416 -0.27 -23.32 11.98
CA LEU A 416 -1.63 -22.81 11.92
C LEU A 416 -1.90 -21.88 13.10
N TYR A 417 -2.53 -20.74 12.83
CA TYR A 417 -2.93 -19.76 13.85
C TYR A 417 -4.38 -19.35 13.69
N ASN A 418 -5.03 -18.99 14.80
CA ASN A 418 -6.35 -18.35 14.80
C ASN A 418 -6.18 -16.88 15.17
N LEU A 419 -6.22 -16.00 14.16
CA LEU A 419 -5.90 -14.58 14.31
C LEU A 419 -6.96 -13.78 15.08
N ALA A 420 -8.20 -14.29 15.24
CA ALA A 420 -9.21 -13.62 16.06
C ALA A 420 -8.86 -13.65 17.54
N ASN A 421 -8.28 -14.75 18.01
CA ASN A 421 -7.94 -14.97 19.42
C ASN A 421 -6.44 -14.75 19.70
N ASP A 422 -5.63 -14.78 18.66
CA ASP A 422 -4.17 -14.67 18.74
C ASP A 422 -3.59 -13.88 17.56
N PRO A 423 -3.82 -12.55 17.52
CA PRO A 423 -3.33 -11.70 16.44
C PRO A 423 -1.79 -11.56 16.39
N PHE A 424 -1.08 -12.06 17.39
CA PHE A 424 0.39 -12.07 17.45
C PHE A 424 1.02 -13.45 17.27
N GLU A 425 0.20 -14.47 16.90
CA GLU A 425 0.67 -15.81 16.52
C GLU A 425 1.54 -16.50 17.58
N LYS A 426 1.13 -16.40 18.85
CA LYS A 426 1.83 -16.97 20.00
C LYS A 426 1.54 -18.46 20.18
N LYS A 427 0.31 -18.90 19.81
CA LYS A 427 -0.20 -20.26 20.03
C LYS A 427 -0.35 -20.99 18.69
N GLU A 428 0.56 -21.91 18.42
CA GLU A 428 0.52 -22.80 17.26
C GLU A 428 -0.56 -23.89 17.43
N LEU A 429 -1.37 -24.16 16.39
CA LEU A 429 -2.58 -24.99 16.45
C LEU A 429 -2.63 -26.10 15.39
N SER A 430 -1.58 -26.35 14.61
CA SER A 430 -1.63 -27.30 13.47
C SER A 430 -2.00 -28.72 13.92
N SER A 431 -1.44 -29.19 15.02
CA SER A 431 -1.75 -30.52 15.55
C SER A 431 -3.17 -30.66 16.08
N ALA A 432 -3.78 -29.55 16.54
CA ALA A 432 -5.15 -29.56 17.07
C ALA A 432 -6.22 -29.50 15.95
N TYR A 433 -5.88 -28.99 14.75
CA TYR A 433 -6.80 -28.79 13.65
C TYR A 433 -6.28 -29.33 12.31
N PRO A 434 -5.96 -30.63 12.18
CA PRO A 434 -5.34 -31.23 11.01
C PRO A 434 -6.19 -31.12 9.73
N ASN A 435 -7.51 -31.12 9.86
CA ASN A 435 -8.42 -30.95 8.73
C ASN A 435 -8.34 -29.53 8.11
N ILE A 436 -8.18 -28.50 8.95
CA ILE A 436 -7.99 -27.12 8.47
C ILE A 436 -6.64 -27.01 7.79
N VAL A 437 -5.59 -27.57 8.37
CA VAL A 437 -4.25 -27.60 7.78
C VAL A 437 -4.29 -28.22 6.39
N ARG A 438 -4.85 -29.45 6.27
CA ARG A 438 -4.94 -30.15 4.98
C ARG A 438 -5.64 -29.29 3.91
N ARG A 439 -6.82 -28.78 4.23
CA ARG A 439 -7.61 -27.97 3.30
C ARG A 439 -6.88 -26.70 2.86
N LEU A 440 -6.29 -25.94 3.79
CA LEU A 440 -5.56 -24.73 3.44
C LEU A 440 -4.25 -25.02 2.68
N THR A 441 -3.62 -26.18 2.91
CA THR A 441 -2.47 -26.64 2.14
C THR A 441 -2.86 -26.91 0.69
N GLU A 442 -4.00 -27.60 0.46
CA GLU A 442 -4.55 -27.84 -0.88
C GLU A 442 -4.84 -26.51 -1.62
N GLU A 443 -5.42 -25.53 -0.92
CA GLU A 443 -5.70 -24.20 -1.49
C GLU A 443 -4.41 -23.40 -1.81
N ILE A 444 -3.37 -23.50 -0.99
CA ILE A 444 -2.07 -22.88 -1.26
C ILE A 444 -1.43 -23.52 -2.51
N HIS A 445 -1.43 -24.85 -2.61
CA HIS A 445 -0.84 -25.54 -3.74
C HIS A 445 -1.58 -25.20 -5.03
N LYS A 446 -2.92 -25.20 -5.01
CA LYS A 446 -3.72 -24.80 -6.15
C LYS A 446 -3.39 -23.38 -6.61
N TRP A 447 -3.35 -22.41 -5.66
CA TRP A 447 -3.04 -21.01 -5.96
C TRP A 447 -1.63 -20.82 -6.52
N HIS A 448 -0.61 -21.51 -5.97
CA HIS A 448 0.79 -21.31 -6.36
C HIS A 448 1.15 -22.01 -7.67
N HIS A 449 0.52 -23.15 -7.98
CA HIS A 449 0.79 -23.92 -9.19
C HIS A 449 -0.17 -23.59 -10.35
N ASP A 450 -1.33 -23.03 -10.01
CA ASP A 450 -2.39 -22.58 -10.94
C ASP A 450 -2.74 -21.11 -10.62
N PRO A 451 -1.84 -20.15 -10.87
CA PRO A 451 -2.08 -18.74 -10.53
C PRO A 451 -3.10 -18.06 -11.45
#